data_f2ead745d77376d5b4d8e07c7bf2ca44
#
_entry.id   f2ead745d77376d5b4d8e07c7bf2ca44
#
_cell.length_a   1.000
_cell.length_b   1.000
_cell.length_c   1.000
_cell.angle_alpha   90.00
_cell.angle_beta   90.00
_cell.angle_gamma   90.00
#
_symmetry.space_group_name_H-M   'P 1'
#
loop_
_entity.id
_entity.type
_entity.pdbx_description
1 polymer ?
#
loop_
_entity_poly.entity_id
_entity_poly.type
_entity_poly.pdbx_seq_one_letter_code
_entity_poly.pdbx_strand_id
1 'polypeptide(L)'
;MELYQQVRTQTLALCQPLNAADHELQAAEFTSPLKWHLAHTSWFFETFLLKPHRPDYQEFHPLFGHLFNSYYNGIGQPFPRAQRGLLSRPTMDEVLAYRAHIDQAMQPLLADASLQPLIELGLNHEQQHQ
;
A
#
# COMPACT_ATOMS: atom_id res chain seq x y z
N MET A 1 4.77 -16.41 -4.64
CA MET A 1 4.53 -16.87 -3.27
C MET A 1 3.04 -16.84 -2.98
N GLU A 2 2.51 -17.99 -2.57
CA GLU A 2 1.07 -18.16 -2.36
C GLU A 2 0.54 -17.29 -1.21
N LEU A 3 1.28 -17.22 -0.10
CA LEU A 3 0.86 -16.42 1.06
C LEU A 3 0.75 -14.93 0.71
N TYR A 4 1.68 -14.41 -0.07
CA TYR A 4 1.62 -13.02 -0.52
C TYR A 4 0.31 -12.75 -1.27
N GLN A 5 -0.02 -13.62 -2.23
CA GLN A 5 -1.24 -13.47 -3.01
C GLN A 5 -2.49 -13.60 -2.16
N GLN A 6 -2.50 -14.52 -1.18
CA GLN A 6 -3.62 -14.69 -0.27
C GLN A 6 -3.89 -13.43 0.55
N VAL A 7 -2.84 -12.84 1.13
CA VAL A 7 -2.97 -11.63 1.94
C VAL A 7 -3.47 -10.45 1.10
N ARG A 8 -2.88 -10.26 -0.07
CA ARG A 8 -3.25 -9.15 -0.96
C ARG A 8 -4.69 -9.30 -1.46
N THR A 9 -5.07 -10.51 -1.81
CA THR A 9 -6.43 -10.81 -2.27
C THR A 9 -7.46 -10.62 -1.16
N GLN A 10 -7.12 -11.01 0.07
CA GLN A 10 -8.02 -10.85 1.21
C GLN A 10 -8.32 -9.37 1.47
N THR A 11 -7.32 -8.51 1.34
CA THR A 11 -7.53 -7.06 1.49
C THR A 11 -8.61 -6.57 0.52
N LEU A 12 -8.51 -6.94 -0.75
CA LEU A 12 -9.50 -6.53 -1.76
C LEU A 12 -10.87 -7.16 -1.50
N ALA A 13 -10.91 -8.43 -1.03
CA ALA A 13 -12.16 -9.12 -0.74
C ALA A 13 -12.94 -8.43 0.38
N LEU A 14 -12.25 -7.93 1.40
CA LEU A 14 -12.88 -7.18 2.49
C LEU A 14 -13.53 -5.88 2.02
N CYS A 15 -13.01 -5.28 0.96
CA CYS A 15 -13.52 -4.03 0.41
C CYS A 15 -14.58 -4.23 -0.68
N GLN A 16 -14.78 -5.45 -1.17
CA GLN A 16 -15.65 -5.74 -2.31
C GLN A 16 -17.09 -5.25 -2.14
N PRO A 17 -17.75 -5.38 -0.97
CA PRO A 17 -19.12 -4.88 -0.81
C PRO A 17 -19.26 -3.36 -0.79
N LEU A 18 -18.13 -2.62 -0.79
CA LEU A 18 -18.13 -1.17 -0.65
C LEU A 18 -17.97 -0.51 -2.02
N ASN A 19 -18.58 0.66 -2.21
CA ASN A 19 -18.39 1.46 -3.41
C ASN A 19 -17.22 2.44 -3.26
N ALA A 20 -16.88 3.20 -4.32
CA ALA A 20 -15.75 4.11 -4.31
C ALA A 20 -15.90 5.21 -3.25
N ALA A 21 -17.12 5.71 -3.02
CA ALA A 21 -17.36 6.74 -2.02
C ALA A 21 -17.09 6.21 -0.60
N ASP A 22 -17.45 4.96 -0.31
CA ASP A 22 -17.17 4.34 0.99
C ASP A 22 -15.67 4.26 1.26
N HIS A 23 -14.86 4.04 0.22
CA HIS A 23 -13.41 3.98 0.36
C HIS A 23 -12.77 5.33 0.65
N GLU A 24 -13.47 6.43 0.39
CA GLU A 24 -12.95 7.78 0.60
C GLU A 24 -13.36 8.37 1.94
N LEU A 25 -14.27 7.74 2.68
CA LEU A 25 -14.72 8.23 3.96
C LEU A 25 -13.65 8.15 5.03
N GLN A 26 -13.54 9.23 5.81
CA GLN A 26 -12.73 9.27 7.01
C GLN A 26 -13.66 9.54 8.19
N ALA A 27 -13.95 8.50 8.98
CA ALA A 27 -14.95 8.55 10.04
C ALA A 27 -14.56 9.46 11.21
N ALA A 28 -13.24 9.63 11.46
CA ALA A 28 -12.70 10.48 12.51
C ALA A 28 -11.28 10.89 12.17
N GLU A 29 -10.76 11.94 12.82
CA GLU A 29 -9.41 12.45 12.55
C GLU A 29 -8.32 11.43 12.83
N PHE A 30 -8.53 10.51 13.77
CA PHE A 30 -7.55 9.47 14.12
C PHE A 30 -7.63 8.22 13.24
N THR A 31 -8.60 8.15 12.33
CA THR A 31 -8.73 7.05 11.36
C THR A 31 -8.32 7.51 9.97
N SER A 32 -8.24 6.57 9.04
CA SER A 32 -7.90 6.85 7.65
C SER A 32 -8.92 6.21 6.72
N PRO A 33 -9.20 6.81 5.53
CA PRO A 33 -10.08 6.19 4.55
C PRO A 33 -9.56 4.83 4.10
N LEU A 34 -10.46 3.94 3.70
CA LEU A 34 -10.07 2.62 3.16
C LEU A 34 -9.17 2.76 1.95
N LYS A 35 -9.42 3.75 1.08
CA LYS A 35 -8.56 4.05 -0.05
C LYS A 35 -7.11 4.26 0.38
N TRP A 36 -6.89 4.98 1.49
CA TRP A 36 -5.56 5.20 2.03
C TRP A 36 -4.91 3.89 2.46
N HIS A 37 -5.65 3.01 3.17
CA HIS A 37 -5.11 1.72 3.63
C HIS A 37 -4.72 0.83 2.46
N LEU A 38 -5.53 0.81 1.40
CA LEU A 38 -5.22 0.02 0.20
C LEU A 38 -3.91 0.48 -0.46
N ALA A 39 -3.69 1.79 -0.51
CA ALA A 39 -2.47 2.35 -1.09
C ALA A 39 -1.28 2.21 -0.14
N HIS A 40 -1.47 2.46 1.17
CA HIS A 40 -0.40 2.41 2.16
C HIS A 40 0.24 1.02 2.27
N THR A 41 -0.56 -0.03 2.21
CA THR A 41 -0.01 -1.40 2.24
C THR A 41 0.81 -1.72 1.00
N SER A 42 0.46 -1.16 -0.16
CA SER A 42 1.29 -1.25 -1.37
C SER A 42 2.53 -0.37 -1.27
N TRP A 43 2.41 0.82 -0.66
CA TRP A 43 3.53 1.71 -0.41
C TRP A 43 4.64 1.02 0.39
N PHE A 44 4.28 0.17 1.35
CA PHE A 44 5.27 -0.58 2.13
C PHE A 44 6.17 -1.43 1.22
N PHE A 45 5.55 -2.23 0.34
CA PHE A 45 6.31 -3.08 -0.57
C PHE A 45 7.14 -2.28 -1.57
N GLU A 46 6.60 -1.17 -2.07
CA GLU A 46 7.36 -0.30 -2.97
C GLU A 46 8.60 0.28 -2.29
N THR A 47 8.43 0.82 -1.09
CA THR A 47 9.48 1.55 -0.38
C THR A 47 10.57 0.62 0.15
N PHE A 48 10.19 -0.51 0.74
CA PHE A 48 11.13 -1.36 1.45
C PHE A 48 11.61 -2.58 0.65
N LEU A 49 10.88 -3.00 -0.37
CA LEU A 49 11.25 -4.16 -1.20
C LEU A 49 11.70 -3.74 -2.59
N LEU A 50 10.87 -3.00 -3.31
CA LEU A 50 11.11 -2.73 -4.73
C LEU A 50 12.21 -1.71 -4.96
N LYS A 51 12.16 -0.57 -4.31
CA LYS A 51 13.16 0.49 -4.51
C LYS A 51 14.57 0.04 -4.11
N PRO A 52 14.77 -0.61 -2.93
CA PRO A 52 16.12 -1.05 -2.54
C PRO A 52 16.64 -2.27 -3.30
N HIS A 53 15.76 -3.18 -3.76
CA HIS A 53 16.14 -4.51 -4.23
C HIS A 53 15.91 -4.75 -5.72
N ARG A 54 15.32 -3.80 -6.44
CA ARG A 54 15.16 -3.85 -7.89
C ARG A 54 15.69 -2.57 -8.52
N PRO A 55 16.96 -2.57 -9.00
CA PRO A 55 17.56 -1.35 -9.55
C PRO A 55 16.81 -0.78 -10.77
N ASP A 56 16.12 -1.63 -11.52
CA ASP A 56 15.35 -1.26 -12.70
C ASP A 56 13.89 -0.88 -12.39
N TYR A 57 13.50 -0.90 -11.11
CA TYR A 57 12.13 -0.59 -10.74
C TYR A 57 11.83 0.90 -10.97
N GLN A 58 10.66 1.17 -11.55
CA GLN A 58 10.16 2.52 -11.73
C GLN A 58 8.95 2.73 -10.83
N GLU A 59 8.99 3.76 -9.99
CA GLU A 59 7.88 4.05 -9.10
C GLU A 59 6.63 4.43 -9.90
N PHE A 60 5.47 4.04 -9.37
CA PHE A 60 4.18 4.25 -10.04
C PHE A 60 3.85 5.74 -10.15
N HIS A 61 4.06 6.48 -9.06
CA HIS A 61 3.77 7.91 -9.02
C HIS A 61 4.73 8.61 -8.04
N PRO A 62 5.33 9.74 -8.43
CA PRO A 62 6.36 10.39 -7.60
C PRO A 62 5.86 10.93 -6.26
N LEU A 63 4.56 11.21 -6.12
CA LEU A 63 4.00 11.76 -4.88
C LEU A 63 3.49 10.70 -3.91
N PHE A 64 3.40 9.42 -4.31
CA PHE A 64 2.82 8.39 -3.46
C PHE A 64 3.69 8.08 -2.24
N GLY A 65 4.99 8.29 -2.33
CA GLY A 65 5.87 8.13 -1.17
C GLY A 65 5.48 9.03 -0.01
N HIS A 66 5.12 10.27 -0.30
CA HIS A 66 4.65 11.22 0.72
C HIS A 66 3.21 10.93 1.16
N LEU A 67 2.30 10.74 0.19
CA LEU A 67 0.88 10.61 0.49
C LEU A 67 0.57 9.40 1.37
N PHE A 68 1.29 8.29 1.21
CA PHE A 68 0.97 7.02 1.86
C PHE A 68 1.95 6.60 2.94
N ASN A 69 2.96 7.42 3.22
CA ASN A 69 3.84 7.23 4.36
C ASN A 69 3.10 7.58 5.66
N SER A 70 3.23 6.73 6.68
CA SER A 70 2.53 6.93 7.96
C SER A 70 3.48 7.21 9.11
N TYR A 71 4.46 6.34 9.34
CA TYR A 71 5.27 6.38 10.56
C TYR A 71 6.77 6.53 10.28
N TYR A 72 7.17 6.60 9.02
CA TYR A 72 8.58 6.45 8.67
C TYR A 72 9.18 7.81 8.30
N ASN A 73 9.39 8.64 9.32
CA ASN A 73 9.93 9.99 9.12
C ASN A 73 11.29 10.00 8.42
N GLY A 74 12.05 8.91 8.54
CA GLY A 74 13.33 8.76 7.85
C GLY A 74 13.20 8.60 6.33
N ILE A 75 12.02 8.25 5.82
CA ILE A 75 11.74 8.14 4.39
C ILE A 75 11.28 9.49 3.81
N GLY A 76 10.67 10.30 4.64
CA GLY A 76 10.11 11.58 4.28
C GLY A 76 9.02 11.95 5.28
N GLN A 77 8.50 13.16 5.19
CA GLN A 77 7.47 13.61 6.11
C GLN A 77 6.12 12.99 5.73
N PRO A 78 5.43 12.30 6.65
CA PRO A 78 4.12 11.72 6.33
C PRO A 78 3.06 12.80 6.14
N PHE A 79 2.06 12.49 5.29
CA PHE A 79 0.89 13.34 5.14
C PHE A 79 0.05 13.28 6.43
N PRO A 80 -0.46 14.41 6.98
CA PRO A 80 -1.20 14.42 8.22
C PRO A 80 -2.43 13.50 8.20
N ARG A 81 -2.55 12.60 9.19
CA ARG A 81 -3.63 11.61 9.26
C ARG A 81 -5.01 12.28 9.29
N ALA A 82 -5.16 13.36 10.07
CA ALA A 82 -6.44 14.03 10.21
C ALA A 82 -6.99 14.58 8.90
N GLN A 83 -6.11 14.80 7.90
CA GLN A 83 -6.48 15.39 6.61
C GLN A 83 -6.56 14.39 5.46
N ARG A 84 -6.36 13.08 5.72
CA ARG A 84 -6.39 12.06 4.67
C ARG A 84 -7.73 11.97 3.96
N GLY A 85 -8.83 12.26 4.66
CA GLY A 85 -10.16 12.29 4.05
C GLY A 85 -10.38 13.42 3.06
N LEU A 86 -9.50 14.42 3.04
CA LEU A 86 -9.57 15.52 2.09
C LEU A 86 -8.92 15.18 0.74
N LEU A 87 -8.21 14.06 0.64
CA LEU A 87 -7.55 13.65 -0.60
C LEU A 87 -8.58 13.10 -1.58
N SER A 88 -8.89 13.87 -2.63
CA SER A 88 -9.71 13.39 -3.74
C SER A 88 -8.88 12.62 -4.77
N ARG A 89 -7.59 12.84 -4.79
CA ARG A 89 -6.62 12.14 -5.64
C ARG A 89 -5.58 11.45 -4.75
N PRO A 90 -5.10 10.26 -5.12
CA PRO A 90 -5.52 9.49 -6.30
C PRO A 90 -6.96 8.98 -6.16
N THR A 91 -7.57 8.71 -7.31
CA THR A 91 -8.90 8.07 -7.35
C THR A 91 -8.80 6.61 -6.92
N MET A 92 -9.95 5.98 -6.64
CA MET A 92 -9.97 4.55 -6.29
C MET A 92 -9.39 3.69 -7.42
N ASP A 93 -9.70 4.02 -8.69
CA ASP A 93 -9.14 3.30 -9.83
C ASP A 93 -7.61 3.44 -9.91
N GLU A 94 -7.08 4.60 -9.60
CA GLU A 94 -5.63 4.82 -9.54
C GLU A 94 -4.98 4.01 -8.41
N VAL A 95 -5.63 3.90 -7.27
CA VAL A 95 -5.13 3.08 -6.14
C VAL A 95 -5.12 1.59 -6.51
N LEU A 96 -6.18 1.12 -7.17
CA LEU A 96 -6.22 -0.28 -7.63
C LEU A 96 -5.15 -0.57 -8.69
N ALA A 97 -4.90 0.39 -9.60
CA ALA A 97 -3.82 0.28 -10.57
C ALA A 97 -2.44 0.27 -9.88
N TYR A 98 -2.26 1.08 -8.85
CA TYR A 98 -1.05 1.09 -8.06
C TYR A 98 -0.81 -0.28 -7.40
N ARG A 99 -1.83 -0.86 -6.77
CA ARG A 99 -1.72 -2.19 -6.16
C ARG A 99 -1.34 -3.25 -7.19
N ALA A 100 -1.96 -3.22 -8.36
CA ALA A 100 -1.64 -4.17 -9.44
C ALA A 100 -0.20 -4.00 -9.94
N HIS A 101 0.27 -2.77 -10.07
CA HIS A 101 1.65 -2.47 -10.45
C HIS A 101 2.65 -3.05 -9.43
N ILE A 102 2.38 -2.85 -8.13
CA ILE A 102 3.22 -3.38 -7.06
C ILE A 102 3.22 -4.92 -7.07
N ASP A 103 2.03 -5.53 -7.19
CA ASP A 103 1.93 -7.00 -7.19
C ASP A 103 2.71 -7.61 -8.34
N GLN A 104 2.65 -7.00 -9.53
CA GLN A 104 3.39 -7.48 -10.69
C GLN A 104 4.90 -7.31 -10.49
N ALA A 105 5.33 -6.15 -9.98
CA ALA A 105 6.73 -5.87 -9.75
C ALA A 105 7.35 -6.77 -8.67
N MET A 106 6.54 -7.20 -7.70
CA MET A 106 7.00 -8.08 -6.61
C MET A 106 7.25 -9.52 -7.05
N GLN A 107 6.68 -9.98 -8.16
CA GLN A 107 6.78 -11.40 -8.56
C GLN A 107 8.21 -11.93 -8.55
N PRO A 108 9.22 -11.26 -9.15
CA PRO A 108 10.59 -11.78 -9.11
C PRO A 108 11.19 -11.84 -7.71
N LEU A 109 10.73 -10.99 -6.78
CA LEU A 109 11.29 -10.93 -5.43
C LEU A 109 10.71 -12.00 -4.51
N LEU A 110 9.53 -12.54 -4.83
CA LEU A 110 8.84 -13.50 -3.95
C LEU A 110 9.61 -14.81 -3.79
N ALA A 111 10.46 -15.17 -4.76
CA ALA A 111 11.27 -16.37 -4.71
C ALA A 111 12.63 -16.15 -4.04
N ASP A 112 13.00 -14.92 -3.71
CA ASP A 112 14.28 -14.60 -3.10
C ASP A 112 14.27 -14.93 -1.60
N ALA A 113 15.02 -15.95 -1.20
CA ALA A 113 15.06 -16.40 0.19
C ALA A 113 15.60 -15.33 1.14
N SER A 114 16.51 -14.48 0.67
CA SER A 114 17.11 -13.43 1.52
C SER A 114 16.11 -12.33 1.87
N LEU A 115 15.04 -12.18 1.10
CA LEU A 115 14.01 -11.15 1.31
C LEU A 115 12.80 -11.68 2.08
N GLN A 116 12.71 -12.99 2.36
CA GLN A 116 11.54 -13.57 3.02
C GLN A 116 11.20 -12.90 4.35
N PRO A 117 12.15 -12.62 5.26
CA PRO A 117 11.80 -11.95 6.51
C PRO A 117 11.17 -10.58 6.30
N LEU A 118 11.65 -9.81 5.33
CA LEU A 118 11.12 -8.48 5.04
C LEU A 118 9.75 -8.57 4.35
N ILE A 119 9.57 -9.52 3.43
CA ILE A 119 8.28 -9.78 2.80
C ILE A 119 7.25 -10.19 3.86
N GLU A 120 7.63 -11.06 4.80
CA GLU A 120 6.75 -11.49 5.87
C GLU A 120 6.35 -10.31 6.76
N LEU A 121 7.28 -9.42 7.07
CA LEU A 121 6.98 -8.19 7.81
C LEU A 121 5.93 -7.35 7.07
N GLY A 122 6.07 -7.22 5.76
CA GLY A 122 5.11 -6.49 4.94
C GLY A 122 3.73 -7.14 4.92
N LEU A 123 3.67 -8.47 4.89
CA LEU A 123 2.40 -9.20 4.94
C LEU A 123 1.72 -9.03 6.30
N ASN A 124 2.47 -9.08 7.38
CA ASN A 124 1.93 -8.81 8.72
C ASN A 124 1.43 -7.38 8.81
N HIS A 125 2.15 -6.43 8.24
CA HIS A 125 1.74 -5.03 8.18
C HIS A 125 0.41 -4.88 7.44
N GLU A 126 0.25 -5.53 6.28
CA GLU A 126 -0.99 -5.48 5.53
C GLU A 126 -2.15 -6.11 6.33
N GLN A 127 -1.91 -7.22 7.00
CA GLN A 127 -2.92 -7.87 7.83
C GLN A 127 -3.38 -6.97 8.99
N GLN A 128 -2.50 -6.16 9.55
CA GLN A 128 -2.87 -5.20 10.58
C GLN A 128 -3.83 -4.14 10.05
N HIS A 129 -3.77 -3.84 8.75
CA HIS A 129 -4.67 -2.88 8.11
C HIS A 129 -5.98 -3.51 7.63
N GLN A 130 -6.10 -4.82 7.67
CA GLN A 130 -7.36 -5.51 7.36
C GLN A 130 -8.32 -5.37 8.53
#